data_7b628f0b58bd72e9c8e4c5c05d7f901e
#
_entry.id   7b628f0b58bd72e9c8e4c5c05d7f901e
#
_cell.length_a   1.000
_cell.length_b   1.000
_cell.length_c   1.000
_cell.angle_alpha   90.00
_cell.angle_beta   90.00
_cell.angle_gamma   90.00
#
_symmetry.space_group_name_H-M   'P 1'
#
loop_
_entity.id
_entity.type
_entity.pdbx_description
1 polymer ?
#
loop_
_entity_poly.entity_id
_entity_poly.type
_entity_poly.pdbx_seq_one_letter_code
_entity_poly.pdbx_strand_id
1 'polypeptide(L)'
;MRYVIAGGGAYGAHYVKKLLQAIDSGRIELDEIVVVDRASTCQVAKLAEAQPAVRLEVSDWRRFAERVWADPDSWAEDIWIPAPIAPHILADWVIDRIEELTGLEVAVERAPINLPDLPYAQQSPDGRILLSHAPGRCPLDCIEPATCAITKDTRWWEMRDTLTELIAQDDLTLDLDRVAMFFCRHHCDPAQHDVGGIPFATIRAETDRVCRHAKEGADQIGVATFSSCHGVLTRLTIKQLALQ
;
A
#
# COMPACT_ATOMS: atom_id res chain seq x y z
N MET A 1 -5.97 -15.14 -11.83
CA MET A 1 -5.50 -14.27 -10.72
C MET A 1 -4.01 -13.99 -10.89
N ARG A 2 -3.61 -12.74 -10.88
CA ARG A 2 -2.21 -12.29 -10.98
C ARG A 2 -1.76 -11.68 -9.67
N TYR A 3 -0.49 -11.78 -9.36
CA TYR A 3 0.14 -10.99 -8.30
C TYR A 3 0.95 -9.87 -8.94
N VAL A 4 0.68 -8.62 -8.53
CA VAL A 4 1.30 -7.41 -9.07
C VAL A 4 2.19 -6.78 -8.00
N ILE A 5 3.50 -6.81 -8.21
CA ILE A 5 4.51 -6.37 -7.25
C ILE A 5 5.00 -4.98 -7.61
N ALA A 6 4.94 -4.05 -6.66
CA ALA A 6 5.49 -2.71 -6.80
C ALA A 6 7.02 -2.72 -6.62
N GLY A 7 7.75 -2.51 -7.71
CA GLY A 7 9.21 -2.42 -7.70
C GLY A 7 9.96 -3.73 -7.85
N GLY A 8 10.93 -3.75 -8.74
CA GLY A 8 11.78 -4.90 -9.08
C GLY A 8 13.12 -4.95 -8.34
N GLY A 9 13.29 -4.19 -7.25
CA GLY A 9 14.47 -4.19 -6.39
C GLY A 9 14.56 -5.44 -5.49
N ALA A 10 15.30 -5.34 -4.37
CA ALA A 10 15.57 -6.46 -3.46
C ALA A 10 14.27 -7.08 -2.89
N TYR A 11 13.30 -6.24 -2.50
CA TYR A 11 12.00 -6.74 -2.01
C TYR A 11 11.20 -7.44 -3.11
N GLY A 12 11.08 -6.83 -4.31
CA GLY A 12 10.40 -7.45 -5.43
C GLY A 12 11.02 -8.78 -5.83
N ALA A 13 12.35 -8.84 -5.91
CA ALA A 13 13.06 -10.09 -6.22
C ALA A 13 12.85 -11.17 -5.13
N HIS A 14 12.76 -10.78 -3.86
CA HIS A 14 12.44 -11.69 -2.77
C HIS A 14 11.02 -12.24 -2.90
N TYR A 15 10.03 -11.37 -3.13
CA TYR A 15 8.63 -11.77 -3.28
C TYR A 15 8.41 -12.67 -4.50
N VAL A 16 9.03 -12.36 -5.64
CA VAL A 16 8.99 -13.23 -6.83
C VAL A 16 9.50 -14.63 -6.49
N LYS A 17 10.64 -14.75 -5.79
CA LYS A 17 11.19 -16.06 -5.40
C LYS A 17 10.25 -16.85 -4.48
N LYS A 18 9.62 -16.16 -3.50
CA LYS A 18 8.64 -16.79 -2.61
C LYS A 18 7.41 -17.30 -3.36
N LEU A 19 6.88 -16.50 -4.26
CA LEU A 19 5.73 -16.90 -5.09
C LEU A 19 6.08 -18.07 -6.03
N LEU A 20 7.24 -18.04 -6.69
CA LEU A 20 7.70 -19.16 -7.51
C LEU A 20 7.86 -20.46 -6.70
N GLN A 21 8.44 -20.39 -5.50
CA GLN A 21 8.52 -21.54 -4.59
C GLN A 21 7.15 -22.09 -4.20
N ALA A 22 6.15 -21.22 -4.03
CA ALA A 22 4.79 -21.62 -3.71
C ALA A 22 4.10 -22.28 -4.91
N ILE A 23 4.32 -21.79 -6.13
CA ILE A 23 3.85 -22.39 -7.39
C ILE A 23 4.50 -23.76 -7.57
N ASP A 24 5.82 -23.87 -7.50
CA ASP A 24 6.59 -25.11 -7.70
C ASP A 24 6.17 -26.21 -6.71
N SER A 25 5.78 -25.83 -5.49
CA SER A 25 5.30 -26.76 -4.47
C SER A 25 3.79 -27.04 -4.53
N GLY A 26 3.07 -26.48 -5.51
CA GLY A 26 1.64 -26.67 -5.70
C GLY A 26 0.77 -26.04 -4.59
N ARG A 27 1.32 -25.08 -3.82
CA ARG A 27 0.59 -24.39 -2.76
C ARG A 27 -0.35 -23.30 -3.29
N ILE A 28 0.00 -22.71 -4.42
CA ILE A 28 -0.81 -21.70 -5.10
C ILE A 28 -0.82 -21.95 -6.61
N GLU A 29 -1.90 -21.52 -7.26
CA GLU A 29 -2.00 -21.43 -8.71
C GLU A 29 -2.13 -19.96 -9.11
N LEU A 30 -1.26 -19.49 -9.99
CA LEU A 30 -1.26 -18.12 -10.51
C LEU A 30 -1.17 -18.15 -12.04
N ASP A 31 -1.85 -17.20 -12.68
CA ASP A 31 -1.70 -16.99 -14.11
C ASP A 31 -0.36 -16.32 -14.43
N GLU A 32 0.02 -15.32 -13.58
CA GLU A 32 1.22 -14.53 -13.83
C GLU A 32 1.65 -13.76 -12.55
N ILE A 33 2.96 -13.56 -12.41
CA ILE A 33 3.58 -12.60 -11.47
C ILE A 33 4.02 -11.39 -12.30
N VAL A 34 3.36 -10.25 -12.09
CA VAL A 34 3.69 -9.00 -12.77
C VAL A 34 4.53 -8.15 -11.82
N VAL A 35 5.71 -7.70 -12.26
CA VAL A 35 6.52 -6.75 -11.48
C VAL A 35 6.56 -5.42 -12.23
N VAL A 36 6.11 -4.35 -11.59
CA VAL A 36 6.09 -3.01 -12.18
C VAL A 36 7.27 -2.21 -11.65
N ASP A 37 8.19 -1.82 -12.53
CA ASP A 37 9.35 -0.99 -12.19
C ASP A 37 9.68 -0.03 -13.33
N ARG A 38 10.22 1.14 -13.02
CA ARG A 38 10.70 2.10 -14.02
C ARG A 38 11.99 1.66 -14.72
N ALA A 39 12.80 0.83 -14.04
CA ALA A 39 14.09 0.37 -14.52
C ALA A 39 13.97 -1.01 -15.18
N SER A 40 14.29 -1.10 -16.47
CA SER A 40 14.40 -2.37 -17.19
C SER A 40 15.53 -3.26 -16.69
N THR A 41 16.49 -2.71 -15.94
CA THR A 41 17.68 -3.43 -15.42
C THR A 41 17.58 -3.69 -13.91
N CYS A 42 16.37 -3.69 -13.33
CA CYS A 42 16.17 -4.02 -11.92
C CYS A 42 16.53 -5.49 -11.59
N GLN A 43 16.56 -5.84 -10.30
CA GLN A 43 16.97 -7.20 -9.88
C GLN A 43 16.04 -8.31 -10.40
N VAL A 44 14.75 -7.98 -10.66
CA VAL A 44 13.78 -8.94 -11.20
C VAL A 44 13.99 -9.19 -12.70
N ALA A 45 14.67 -8.32 -13.44
CA ALA A 45 14.83 -8.48 -14.89
C ALA A 45 15.36 -9.87 -15.29
N LYS A 46 16.41 -10.34 -14.62
CA LYS A 46 16.98 -11.68 -14.85
C LYS A 46 16.03 -12.83 -14.47
N LEU A 47 15.18 -12.61 -13.45
CA LEU A 47 14.16 -13.62 -13.08
C LEU A 47 13.07 -13.68 -14.15
N ALA A 48 12.64 -12.54 -14.69
CA ALA A 48 11.65 -12.48 -15.75
C ALA A 48 12.14 -13.12 -17.06
N GLU A 49 13.44 -13.01 -17.39
CA GLU A 49 14.04 -13.70 -18.53
C GLU A 49 14.07 -15.23 -18.37
N ALA A 50 14.22 -15.71 -17.12
CA ALA A 50 14.41 -17.14 -16.82
C ALA A 50 13.10 -17.87 -16.47
N GLN A 51 12.05 -17.15 -16.07
CA GLN A 51 10.82 -17.72 -15.52
C GLN A 51 9.59 -17.25 -16.31
N PRO A 52 8.96 -18.12 -17.10
CA PRO A 52 7.80 -17.74 -17.93
C PRO A 52 6.60 -17.19 -17.13
N ALA A 53 6.48 -17.58 -15.86
CA ALA A 53 5.45 -17.08 -14.95
C ALA A 53 5.69 -15.65 -14.45
N VAL A 54 6.84 -15.03 -14.77
CA VAL A 54 7.22 -13.70 -14.29
C VAL A 54 7.33 -12.73 -15.45
N ARG A 55 6.60 -11.64 -15.40
CA ARG A 55 6.69 -10.55 -16.36
C ARG A 55 7.17 -9.27 -15.68
N LEU A 56 8.25 -8.69 -16.20
CA LEU A 56 8.66 -7.33 -15.84
C LEU A 56 7.93 -6.34 -16.75
N GLU A 57 7.15 -5.49 -16.14
CA GLU A 57 6.53 -4.36 -16.80
C GLU A 57 7.30 -3.07 -16.50
N VAL A 58 8.00 -2.57 -17.53
CA VAL A 58 8.75 -1.32 -17.41
C VAL A 58 7.80 -0.15 -17.54
N SER A 59 7.33 0.37 -16.40
CA SER A 59 6.35 1.45 -16.34
C SER A 59 6.52 2.27 -15.07
N ASP A 60 6.10 3.51 -15.12
CA ASP A 60 5.84 4.32 -13.93
C ASP A 60 4.57 3.82 -13.24
N TRP A 61 4.52 3.89 -11.91
CA TRP A 61 3.39 3.39 -11.13
C TRP A 61 2.09 4.17 -11.37
N ARG A 62 2.16 5.46 -11.67
CA ARG A 62 0.97 6.25 -12.05
C ARG A 62 0.39 5.79 -13.37
N ARG A 63 1.23 5.59 -14.40
CA ARG A 63 0.80 5.03 -15.69
C ARG A 63 0.23 3.61 -15.56
N PHE A 64 0.78 2.83 -14.65
CA PHE A 64 0.21 1.52 -14.33
C PHE A 64 -1.19 1.69 -13.74
N ALA A 65 -1.38 2.60 -12.75
CA ALA A 65 -2.68 2.89 -12.16
C ALA A 65 -3.71 3.37 -13.17
N GLU A 66 -3.34 4.27 -14.10
CA GLU A 66 -4.21 4.75 -15.18
C GLU A 66 -4.85 3.56 -15.95
N ARG A 67 -4.08 2.51 -16.25
CA ARG A 67 -4.60 1.33 -16.94
C ARG A 67 -5.49 0.47 -16.06
N VAL A 68 -5.17 0.36 -14.77
CA VAL A 68 -6.03 -0.34 -13.79
C VAL A 68 -7.38 0.36 -13.69
N TRP A 69 -7.40 1.70 -13.65
CA TRP A 69 -8.63 2.47 -13.59
C TRP A 69 -9.40 2.52 -14.91
N ALA A 70 -8.71 2.38 -16.05
CA ALA A 70 -9.36 2.33 -17.36
C ALA A 70 -10.16 1.03 -17.56
N ASP A 71 -9.75 -0.08 -16.98
CA ASP A 71 -10.44 -1.38 -17.05
C ASP A 71 -10.33 -2.11 -15.69
N PRO A 72 -11.04 -1.61 -14.66
CA PRO A 72 -10.90 -2.12 -13.30
C PRO A 72 -11.43 -3.56 -13.13
N ASP A 73 -12.31 -4.02 -13.99
CA ASP A 73 -12.89 -5.36 -13.90
C ASP A 73 -11.87 -6.43 -14.31
N SER A 74 -10.94 -6.13 -15.23
CA SER A 74 -9.86 -7.05 -15.62
C SER A 74 -8.83 -7.28 -14.50
N TRP A 75 -8.84 -6.47 -13.45
CA TRP A 75 -7.93 -6.54 -12.29
C TRP A 75 -8.62 -6.96 -10.99
N ALA A 76 -9.93 -7.19 -11.00
CA ALA A 76 -10.74 -7.40 -9.80
C ALA A 76 -10.28 -8.58 -8.94
N GLU A 77 -9.75 -9.64 -9.56
CA GLU A 77 -9.27 -10.84 -8.86
C GLU A 77 -7.78 -10.80 -8.50
N ASP A 78 -7.06 -9.76 -8.91
CA ASP A 78 -5.62 -9.67 -8.74
C ASP A 78 -5.24 -9.11 -7.38
N ILE A 79 -4.00 -9.35 -6.96
CA ILE A 79 -3.44 -8.93 -5.68
C ILE A 79 -2.31 -7.94 -5.92
N TRP A 80 -2.40 -6.76 -5.34
CA TRP A 80 -1.33 -5.79 -5.28
C TRP A 80 -0.39 -6.05 -4.10
N ILE A 81 0.90 -6.14 -4.34
CA ILE A 81 1.94 -6.28 -3.32
C ILE A 81 2.72 -4.96 -3.25
N PRO A 82 2.48 -4.12 -2.24
CA PRO A 82 3.17 -2.86 -2.08
C PRO A 82 4.64 -3.08 -1.73
N ALA A 83 5.53 -2.27 -2.29
CA ALA A 83 6.91 -2.24 -1.82
C ALA A 83 6.97 -1.55 -0.44
N PRO A 84 7.61 -2.15 0.57
CA PRO A 84 7.73 -1.55 1.91
C PRO A 84 8.42 -0.17 1.92
N ILE A 85 9.22 0.12 0.89
CA ILE A 85 9.93 1.39 0.72
C ILE A 85 9.11 2.46 -0.01
N ALA A 86 7.95 2.11 -0.54
CA ALA A 86 7.07 3.01 -1.29
C ALA A 86 5.61 2.86 -0.86
N PRO A 87 5.31 2.96 0.45
CA PRO A 87 3.94 2.77 0.96
C PRO A 87 2.99 3.89 0.53
N HIS A 88 3.50 4.97 -0.05
CA HIS A 88 2.74 6.13 -0.52
C HIS A 88 2.06 5.92 -1.89
N ILE A 89 2.41 4.89 -2.65
CA ILE A 89 1.90 4.68 -4.02
C ILE A 89 0.37 4.70 -4.06
N LEU A 90 -0.29 4.02 -3.12
CA LEU A 90 -1.76 3.98 -3.10
C LEU A 90 -2.37 5.34 -2.75
N ALA A 91 -1.70 6.15 -1.92
CA ALA A 91 -2.13 7.52 -1.67
C ALA A 91 -2.03 8.38 -2.94
N ASP A 92 -0.93 8.25 -3.70
CA ASP A 92 -0.77 8.95 -4.97
C ASP A 92 -1.85 8.52 -5.98
N TRP A 93 -2.21 7.23 -6.04
CA TRP A 93 -3.30 6.74 -6.89
C TRP A 93 -4.67 7.31 -6.49
N VAL A 94 -4.94 7.42 -5.19
CA VAL A 94 -6.19 8.03 -4.68
C VAL A 94 -6.23 9.51 -5.04
N ILE A 95 -5.12 10.24 -4.90
CA ILE A 95 -5.00 11.66 -5.30
C ILE A 95 -5.37 11.80 -6.78
N ASP A 96 -4.65 11.08 -7.64
CA ASP A 96 -4.86 11.16 -9.10
C ASP A 96 -6.34 10.84 -9.46
N ARG A 97 -6.95 9.88 -8.77
CA ARG A 97 -8.34 9.49 -9.02
C ARG A 97 -9.35 10.54 -8.54
N ILE A 98 -9.11 11.17 -7.39
CA ILE A 98 -9.96 12.28 -6.93
C ILE A 98 -9.88 13.45 -7.92
N GLU A 99 -8.67 13.87 -8.32
CA GLU A 99 -8.45 14.95 -9.27
C GLU A 99 -9.14 14.67 -10.61
N GLU A 100 -8.99 13.46 -11.14
CA GLU A 100 -9.64 13.03 -12.39
C GLU A 100 -11.18 13.12 -12.30
N LEU A 101 -11.77 12.66 -11.19
CA LEU A 101 -13.21 12.53 -11.04
C LEU A 101 -13.91 13.82 -10.62
N THR A 102 -13.19 14.74 -9.99
CA THR A 102 -13.77 15.98 -9.42
C THR A 102 -13.30 17.24 -10.13
N GLY A 103 -12.14 17.19 -10.80
CA GLY A 103 -11.48 18.38 -11.33
C GLY A 103 -10.89 19.28 -10.25
N LEU A 104 -10.86 18.86 -9.00
CA LEU A 104 -10.36 19.62 -7.87
C LEU A 104 -8.88 19.32 -7.62
N GLU A 105 -8.11 20.30 -7.14
CA GLU A 105 -6.73 20.11 -6.71
C GLU A 105 -6.67 19.40 -5.36
N VAL A 106 -5.86 18.35 -5.25
CA VAL A 106 -5.62 17.62 -4.02
C VAL A 106 -4.19 17.83 -3.53
N ALA A 107 -4.01 18.22 -2.29
CA ALA A 107 -2.70 18.42 -1.68
C ALA A 107 -2.50 17.54 -0.45
N VAL A 108 -1.27 17.04 -0.27
CA VAL A 108 -0.89 16.39 0.99
C VAL A 108 -0.74 17.44 2.07
N GLU A 109 -1.46 17.26 3.17
CA GLU A 109 -1.41 18.18 4.28
C GLU A 109 -0.13 18.01 5.10
N ARG A 110 0.50 19.14 5.46
CA ARG A 110 1.77 19.19 6.21
C ARG A 110 1.63 19.79 7.61
N ALA A 111 0.40 19.98 8.08
CA ALA A 111 0.19 20.53 9.42
C ALA A 111 0.83 19.62 10.49
N PRO A 112 1.45 20.20 11.52
CA PRO A 112 1.96 19.42 12.63
C PRO A 112 0.85 18.60 13.28
N ILE A 113 1.20 17.40 13.75
CA ILE A 113 0.31 16.51 14.45
C ILE A 113 0.96 15.99 15.73
N ASN A 114 0.13 15.58 16.66
CA ASN A 114 0.58 14.84 17.84
C ASN A 114 0.78 13.37 17.43
N LEU A 115 2.05 12.93 17.35
CA LEU A 115 2.37 11.56 16.96
C LEU A 115 2.15 10.61 18.15
N PRO A 116 1.68 9.37 17.89
CA PRO A 116 1.54 8.36 18.93
C PRO A 116 2.90 7.96 19.49
N ASP A 117 2.91 7.51 20.75
CA ASP A 117 4.11 6.97 21.40
C ASP A 117 4.39 5.56 20.88
N LEU A 118 5.17 5.50 19.79
CA LEU A 118 5.59 4.28 19.12
C LEU A 118 7.12 4.22 19.05
N PRO A 119 7.72 3.02 18.94
CA PRO A 119 9.15 2.87 18.67
C PRO A 119 9.64 3.66 17.46
N TYR A 120 8.78 3.86 16.47
CA TYR A 120 9.03 4.77 15.36
C TYR A 120 7.73 5.47 14.96
N ALA A 121 7.70 6.78 15.09
CA ALA A 121 6.65 7.64 14.59
C ALA A 121 7.28 8.93 14.07
N GLN A 122 7.02 9.26 12.80
CA GLN A 122 7.61 10.44 12.17
C GLN A 122 6.70 11.00 11.09
N GLN A 123 6.55 12.32 11.04
CA GLN A 123 6.03 12.99 9.86
C GLN A 123 7.18 13.28 8.89
N SER A 124 7.04 12.81 7.65
CA SER A 124 8.00 13.05 6.59
C SER A 124 7.92 14.51 6.07
N PRO A 125 8.97 15.01 5.38
CA PRO A 125 8.96 16.36 4.83
C PRO A 125 7.83 16.65 3.84
N ASP A 126 7.28 15.62 3.20
CA ASP A 126 6.14 15.71 2.29
C ASP A 126 4.78 15.56 3.00
N GLY A 127 4.76 15.49 4.34
CA GLY A 127 3.56 15.52 5.17
C GLY A 127 3.00 14.14 5.54
N ARG A 128 3.54 13.05 5.00
CA ARG A 128 3.09 11.69 5.33
C ARG A 128 3.52 11.29 6.74
N ILE A 129 2.66 10.53 7.41
CA ILE A 129 2.90 10.06 8.78
C ILE A 129 3.33 8.61 8.71
N LEU A 130 4.57 8.35 9.08
CA LEU A 130 5.18 7.02 9.08
C LEU A 130 5.15 6.44 10.49
N LEU A 131 4.62 5.23 10.64
CA LEU A 131 4.40 4.58 11.92
C LEU A 131 4.96 3.16 11.92
N SER A 132 5.59 2.76 13.03
CA SER A 132 6.06 1.38 13.21
C SER A 132 6.10 0.99 14.68
N HIS A 133 5.60 -0.20 14.98
CA HIS A 133 5.79 -0.87 16.27
C HIS A 133 7.17 -1.55 16.39
N ALA A 134 7.94 -1.62 15.30
CA ALA A 134 9.31 -2.12 15.36
C ALA A 134 10.30 -0.95 15.51
N PRO A 135 11.28 -1.06 16.43
CA PRO A 135 12.26 0.00 16.67
C PRO A 135 13.32 0.12 15.56
N GLY A 136 13.29 -0.77 14.59
CA GLY A 136 14.28 -0.83 13.52
C GLY A 136 13.75 -1.53 12.27
N ARG A 137 14.64 -1.69 11.29
CA ARG A 137 14.30 -2.29 10.00
C ARG A 137 14.05 -3.80 10.16
N CYS A 138 12.87 -4.24 9.78
CA CYS A 138 12.53 -5.66 9.77
C CYS A 138 13.34 -6.45 8.75
N PRO A 139 13.62 -7.75 9.03
CA PRO A 139 14.16 -8.67 8.04
C PRO A 139 13.29 -8.71 6.78
N LEU A 140 13.93 -9.00 5.64
CA LEU A 140 13.26 -9.01 4.33
C LEU A 140 12.14 -10.06 4.25
N ASP A 141 12.29 -11.14 5.02
CA ASP A 141 11.38 -12.28 5.12
C ASP A 141 10.45 -12.21 6.34
N CYS A 142 10.31 -11.05 6.98
CA CYS A 142 9.40 -10.89 8.10
C CYS A 142 7.94 -11.00 7.64
N ILE A 143 7.25 -11.99 8.17
CA ILE A 143 5.82 -12.23 7.93
C ILE A 143 4.95 -11.76 9.10
N GLU A 144 5.49 -10.90 9.94
CA GLU A 144 4.82 -10.38 11.15
C GLU A 144 4.31 -11.51 12.08
N PRO A 145 5.18 -12.42 12.50
CA PRO A 145 4.80 -13.57 13.34
C PRO A 145 4.34 -13.13 14.73
N ALA A 146 3.75 -14.05 15.47
CA ALA A 146 3.31 -13.81 16.85
C ALA A 146 4.44 -13.35 17.80
N THR A 147 5.69 -13.71 17.50
CA THR A 147 6.88 -13.19 18.20
C THR A 147 7.65 -12.30 17.24
N CYS A 148 7.83 -11.02 17.58
CA CYS A 148 8.55 -10.07 16.75
C CYS A 148 10.01 -10.47 16.55
N ALA A 149 10.46 -10.48 15.30
CA ALA A 149 11.83 -10.85 14.94
C ALA A 149 12.88 -9.85 15.47
N ILE A 150 12.48 -8.60 15.74
CA ILE A 150 13.35 -7.51 16.22
C ILE A 150 13.38 -7.46 17.74
N THR A 151 12.22 -7.28 18.39
CA THR A 151 12.14 -7.11 19.85
C THR A 151 12.23 -8.42 20.60
N LYS A 152 11.94 -9.55 19.96
CA LYS A 152 11.83 -10.89 20.55
C LYS A 152 10.62 -11.07 21.50
N ASP A 153 9.75 -10.06 21.57
CA ASP A 153 8.56 -10.08 22.41
C ASP A 153 7.36 -10.65 21.65
N THR A 154 6.36 -11.12 22.38
CA THR A 154 5.07 -11.46 21.81
C THR A 154 4.41 -10.21 21.27
N ARG A 155 3.97 -10.25 20.02
CA ARG A 155 3.27 -9.16 19.37
C ARG A 155 1.86 -9.02 19.96
N TRP A 156 1.59 -7.90 20.62
CA TRP A 156 0.29 -7.55 21.23
C TRP A 156 -0.40 -6.39 20.52
N TRP A 157 0.25 -5.80 19.52
CA TRP A 157 -0.23 -4.63 18.78
C TRP A 157 -0.82 -4.98 17.42
N GLU A 158 -1.69 -4.10 16.94
CA GLU A 158 -2.18 -4.08 15.57
C GLU A 158 -2.16 -2.63 15.05
N MET A 159 -1.49 -2.38 13.94
CA MET A 159 -1.37 -1.03 13.36
C MET A 159 -2.74 -0.43 13.01
N ARG A 160 -3.73 -1.25 12.70
CA ARG A 160 -5.10 -0.80 12.48
C ARG A 160 -5.65 -0.03 13.68
N ASP A 161 -5.45 -0.55 14.88
CA ASP A 161 -5.96 0.06 16.11
C ASP A 161 -5.23 1.39 16.36
N THR A 162 -3.90 1.39 16.21
CA THR A 162 -3.09 2.60 16.31
C THR A 162 -3.51 3.69 15.31
N LEU A 163 -3.78 3.32 14.06
CA LEU A 163 -4.26 4.27 13.05
C LEU A 163 -5.66 4.79 13.38
N THR A 164 -6.55 3.92 13.87
CA THR A 164 -7.90 4.31 14.28
C THR A 164 -7.85 5.31 15.44
N GLU A 165 -7.03 5.05 16.45
CA GLU A 165 -6.82 5.97 17.58
C GLU A 165 -6.22 7.30 17.13
N LEU A 166 -5.23 7.27 16.24
CA LEU A 166 -4.61 8.47 15.69
C LEU A 166 -5.62 9.32 14.89
N ILE A 167 -6.45 8.68 14.06
CA ILE A 167 -7.47 9.35 13.24
C ILE A 167 -8.56 9.96 14.14
N ALA A 168 -8.89 9.33 15.26
CA ALA A 168 -9.90 9.82 16.20
C ALA A 168 -9.44 11.01 17.06
N GLN A 169 -8.16 11.45 16.95
CA GLN A 169 -7.68 12.64 17.68
C GLN A 169 -8.29 13.92 17.07
N ASP A 170 -8.77 14.81 17.93
CA ASP A 170 -9.49 16.04 17.52
C ASP A 170 -8.67 16.94 16.57
N ASP A 171 -7.36 16.95 16.70
CA ASP A 171 -6.46 17.77 15.89
C ASP A 171 -6.26 17.27 14.46
N LEU A 172 -6.69 16.04 14.12
CA LEU A 172 -6.62 15.53 12.74
C LEU A 172 -7.80 15.96 11.86
N THR A 173 -8.95 16.31 12.44
CA THR A 173 -10.18 16.69 11.72
C THR A 173 -10.64 15.67 10.67
N LEU A 174 -10.16 14.43 10.78
CA LEU A 174 -10.50 13.32 9.90
C LEU A 174 -11.59 12.46 10.52
N ASP A 175 -12.60 12.16 9.71
CA ASP A 175 -13.58 11.12 10.03
C ASP A 175 -13.11 9.78 9.45
N LEU A 176 -13.22 8.71 10.21
CA LEU A 176 -12.79 7.38 9.80
C LEU A 176 -13.45 6.93 8.48
N ASP A 177 -14.71 7.33 8.26
CA ASP A 177 -15.44 7.08 7.02
C ASP A 177 -14.82 7.78 5.79
N ARG A 178 -13.99 8.79 6.00
CA ARG A 178 -13.26 9.52 4.96
C ARG A 178 -11.83 9.04 4.78
N VAL A 179 -11.43 7.92 5.42
CA VAL A 179 -10.08 7.37 5.31
C VAL A 179 -10.09 6.06 4.54
N ALA A 180 -9.46 6.01 3.37
CA ALA A 180 -9.21 4.75 2.66
C ALA A 180 -8.19 3.91 3.44
N MET A 181 -8.56 2.67 3.80
CA MET A 181 -7.79 1.77 4.66
C MET A 181 -7.27 0.57 3.85
N PHE A 182 -6.03 0.64 3.41
CA PHE A 182 -5.37 -0.40 2.61
C PHE A 182 -4.53 -1.33 3.49
N PHE A 183 -5.14 -2.39 3.96
CA PHE A 183 -4.46 -3.39 4.78
C PHE A 183 -3.71 -4.41 3.93
N CYS A 184 -2.38 -4.37 4.00
CA CYS A 184 -1.51 -5.37 3.41
C CYS A 184 -1.42 -6.58 4.33
N ARG A 185 -2.25 -7.58 4.10
CA ARG A 185 -2.26 -8.80 4.90
C ARG A 185 -1.07 -9.69 4.53
N HIS A 186 -0.20 -9.97 5.51
CA HIS A 186 0.75 -11.05 5.40
C HIS A 186 0.07 -12.38 5.71
N HIS A 187 0.17 -13.33 4.82
CA HIS A 187 -0.34 -14.67 5.08
C HIS A 187 0.66 -15.42 5.96
N CYS A 188 0.34 -15.50 7.25
CA CYS A 188 1.13 -16.24 8.24
C CYS A 188 1.00 -17.76 8.13
N ASP A 189 0.30 -18.27 7.10
CA ASP A 189 0.17 -19.69 6.86
C ASP A 189 1.40 -20.19 6.07
N PRO A 190 2.27 -21.03 6.68
CA PRO A 190 3.40 -21.63 5.97
C PRO A 190 2.98 -22.46 4.75
N ALA A 191 1.71 -22.87 4.67
CA ALA A 191 1.16 -23.55 3.50
C ALA A 191 0.94 -22.61 2.32
N GLN A 192 0.94 -21.29 2.53
CA GLN A 192 0.82 -20.30 1.45
C GLN A 192 2.20 -19.78 1.01
N HIS A 193 2.36 -18.49 0.79
CA HIS A 193 3.58 -17.95 0.17
C HIS A 193 4.28 -16.86 1.01
N ASP A 194 3.77 -16.53 2.20
CA ASP A 194 4.36 -15.54 3.12
C ASP A 194 4.57 -14.14 2.48
N VAL A 195 3.76 -13.79 1.46
CA VAL A 195 3.85 -12.50 0.79
C VAL A 195 2.56 -11.73 1.04
N GLY A 196 2.70 -10.56 1.67
CA GLY A 196 1.57 -9.69 1.96
C GLY A 196 1.05 -9.00 0.71
N GLY A 197 -0.27 -8.89 0.59
CA GLY A 197 -0.91 -8.22 -0.54
C GLY A 197 -2.26 -7.61 -0.18
N ILE A 198 -2.76 -6.78 -1.10
CA ILE A 198 -4.05 -6.10 -1.01
C ILE A 198 -4.83 -6.45 -2.28
N PRO A 199 -6.02 -7.04 -2.18
CA PRO A 199 -6.86 -7.30 -3.36
C PRO A 199 -7.19 -5.99 -4.11
N PHE A 200 -7.08 -5.99 -5.44
CA PHE A 200 -7.46 -4.81 -6.24
C PHE A 200 -8.93 -4.44 -6.04
N ALA A 201 -9.82 -5.41 -5.82
CA ALA A 201 -11.21 -5.13 -5.46
C ALA A 201 -11.32 -4.28 -4.18
N THR A 202 -10.47 -4.51 -3.17
CA THR A 202 -10.40 -3.68 -1.95
C THR A 202 -9.87 -2.30 -2.27
N ILE A 203 -8.79 -2.20 -3.07
CA ILE A 203 -8.23 -0.90 -3.49
C ILE A 203 -9.29 -0.08 -4.20
N ARG A 204 -10.03 -0.69 -5.13
CA ARG A 204 -11.13 -0.04 -5.85
C ARG A 204 -12.23 0.43 -4.90
N ALA A 205 -12.75 -0.45 -4.06
CA ALA A 205 -13.86 -0.15 -3.16
C ALA A 205 -13.54 1.00 -2.19
N GLU A 206 -12.35 1.00 -1.60
CA GLU A 206 -11.88 2.06 -0.70
C GLU A 206 -11.66 3.38 -1.43
N THR A 207 -11.06 3.34 -2.62
CA THR A 207 -10.86 4.53 -3.46
C THR A 207 -12.20 5.13 -3.90
N ASP A 208 -13.13 4.31 -4.38
CA ASP A 208 -14.46 4.78 -4.81
C ASP A 208 -15.25 5.38 -3.64
N ARG A 209 -15.07 4.85 -2.42
CA ARG A 209 -15.69 5.37 -1.21
C ARG A 209 -15.20 6.78 -0.91
N VAL A 210 -13.90 7.00 -0.84
CA VAL A 210 -13.35 8.33 -0.52
C VAL A 210 -13.56 9.33 -1.67
N CYS A 211 -13.56 8.88 -2.92
CA CYS A 211 -13.94 9.72 -4.08
C CYS A 211 -15.37 10.21 -4.01
N ARG A 212 -16.32 9.41 -3.48
CA ARG A 212 -17.69 9.89 -3.24
C ARG A 212 -17.72 11.01 -2.22
N HIS A 213 -17.01 10.87 -1.08
CA HIS A 213 -16.92 11.94 -0.09
C HIS A 213 -16.33 13.23 -0.69
N ALA A 214 -15.30 13.11 -1.54
CA ALA A 214 -14.73 14.25 -2.24
C ALA A 214 -15.80 14.96 -3.14
N LYS A 215 -16.59 14.19 -3.90
CA LYS A 215 -17.69 14.72 -4.74
C LYS A 215 -18.83 15.34 -3.92
N GLU A 216 -19.07 14.85 -2.72
CA GLU A 216 -20.05 15.35 -1.77
C GLU A 216 -19.56 16.59 -1.02
N GLY A 217 -18.36 17.09 -1.32
CA GLY A 217 -17.81 18.33 -0.77
C GLY A 217 -16.95 18.13 0.49
N ALA A 218 -16.46 16.93 0.76
CA ALA A 218 -15.47 16.75 1.80
C ALA A 218 -14.20 17.54 1.44
N ASP A 219 -13.71 18.34 2.36
CA ASP A 219 -12.50 19.15 2.25
C ASP A 219 -11.24 18.38 2.71
N GLN A 220 -11.44 17.29 3.46
CA GLN A 220 -10.37 16.43 3.96
C GLN A 220 -10.68 14.95 3.75
N ILE A 221 -9.65 14.22 3.33
CA ILE A 221 -9.64 12.77 3.15
C ILE A 221 -8.32 12.19 3.68
N GLY A 222 -8.38 10.99 4.24
CA GLY A 222 -7.21 10.22 4.62
C GLY A 222 -6.96 9.03 3.71
N VAL A 223 -5.69 8.63 3.61
CA VAL A 223 -5.29 7.37 2.99
C VAL A 223 -4.28 6.68 3.88
N ALA A 224 -4.61 5.49 4.37
CA ALA A 224 -3.74 4.65 5.17
C ALA A 224 -3.36 3.38 4.43
N THR A 225 -2.06 3.12 4.26
CA THR A 225 -1.52 1.84 3.79
C THR A 225 -0.72 1.22 4.92
N PHE A 226 -1.09 0.02 5.34
CA PHE A 226 -0.51 -0.57 6.55
C PHE A 226 -0.53 -2.10 6.53
N SER A 227 0.36 -2.68 7.32
CA SER A 227 0.36 -4.08 7.76
C SER A 227 0.05 -4.14 9.26
N SER A 228 0.20 -5.27 9.91
CA SER A 228 -0.02 -5.34 11.37
C SER A 228 1.01 -4.56 12.20
N CYS A 229 2.22 -4.33 11.66
CA CYS A 229 3.32 -3.69 12.41
C CYS A 229 3.71 -2.31 11.90
N HIS A 230 3.41 -1.99 10.65
CA HIS A 230 3.87 -0.77 9.97
C HIS A 230 2.72 -0.09 9.26
N GLY A 231 2.75 1.23 9.19
CA GLY A 231 1.74 1.98 8.47
C GLY A 231 2.25 3.34 7.99
N VAL A 232 1.56 3.86 6.98
CA VAL A 232 1.65 5.25 6.57
C VAL A 232 0.24 5.82 6.48
N LEU A 233 0.03 6.98 7.09
CA LEU A 233 -1.18 7.78 6.94
C LEU A 233 -0.83 9.04 6.15
N THR A 234 -1.59 9.29 5.09
CA THR A 234 -1.51 10.51 4.29
C THR A 234 -2.81 11.27 4.47
N ARG A 235 -2.73 12.52 4.94
CA ARG A 235 -3.87 13.43 4.99
C ARG A 235 -3.91 14.26 3.73
N LEU A 236 -5.08 14.38 3.14
CA LEU A 236 -5.32 15.08 1.89
C LEU A 236 -6.29 16.23 2.13
N THR A 237 -5.94 17.41 1.66
CA THR A 237 -6.83 18.57 1.60
C THR A 237 -7.28 18.76 0.16
N ILE A 238 -8.59 18.83 -0.04
CA ILE A 238 -9.23 19.08 -1.34
C ILE A 238 -9.53 20.55 -1.45
N LYS A 239 -8.91 21.23 -2.41
CA LYS A 239 -9.09 22.64 -2.63
C LYS A 239 -10.24 22.85 -3.63
N GLN A 240 -11.31 23.46 -3.17
CA GLN A 240 -12.34 23.96 -4.10
C GLN A 240 -11.71 25.07 -4.96
N LEU A 241 -11.85 24.95 -6.28
CA LEU A 241 -11.51 26.07 -7.18
C LEU A 241 -12.38 27.26 -6.76
N ALA A 242 -11.73 28.33 -6.29
CA ALA A 242 -12.42 29.58 -6.05
C ALA A 242 -13.14 29.98 -7.37
N LEU A 243 -14.48 30.00 -7.34
CA LEU A 243 -15.26 30.54 -8.45
C LEU A 243 -14.79 31.99 -8.65
N GLN A 244 -14.05 32.25 -9.73
CA GLN A 244 -13.69 33.59 -10.17
C GLN A 244 -14.89 34.27 -10.83
#